data_e41adcf3fb341c9e7f71c00f74d52325
#
_entry.id   e41adcf3fb341c9e7f71c00f74d52325
#
_cell.length_a   1.000
_cell.length_b   1.000
_cell.length_c   1.000
_cell.angle_alpha   90.00
_cell.angle_beta   90.00
_cell.angle_gamma   90.00
#
_symmetry.space_group_name_H-M   'P 1'
#
loop_
_entity.id
_entity.type
_entity.pdbx_description
1 polymer ?
#
loop_
_entity_poly.entity_id
_entity_poly.type
_entity_poly.pdbx_seq_one_letter_code
_entity_poly.pdbx_strand_id
1 'polypeptide(L)'
;MAEHGNTDNVHTRSIAEFVSGLTYEQIPAEVRERIKLLMLDSLGCAIYGANLEWCRILRGTLEKLDATRTTSIWGTNARLSSDHAALLNGTQVQGFELDDVHRKAVLHVGAVTLPALIAVAESHAQLSGRDFLTAAVAGYEIGPRVGLCMGQEHIGQGWHSGATVGIFSAAAGAARALSLDVDKTVHALGIAGTQSSGLMAAQYGAMVKRMHAGRAAQSGLYGALLAKDGFTGIVDVFEAPYGGFCTTFSRSQDRFNLNELSAGLGQKFETMGIALKFYSCVGSNHTTLDALRDIRKRRPFALDEIETIMVHGSQVTVDHVGWAYKPQGLTAAQLNLPFCIATLLIEGDVFVDEFTPDCIDDAARIDLSRKVKVVHDPAITALGAGSRHKVRVEVQFRDGSVERETREAPRGSEQSFASAHDIAEKFRKLTKAAMPAKQQDALIDAVLDLDKLPDSRTLIEQLRVE
;
A
#
# COMPACT_ATOMS: atom_id res chain seq x y z
N MET A 1 21.96 -37.28 8.09
CA MET A 1 20.76 -36.70 7.50
C MET A 1 19.69 -36.79 8.59
N ALA A 2 19.34 -35.67 9.23
CA ALA A 2 18.23 -35.65 10.19
C ALA A 2 16.98 -35.93 9.39
N GLU A 3 16.18 -36.92 9.83
CA GLU A 3 14.82 -37.09 9.37
C GLU A 3 14.11 -35.74 9.55
N HIS A 4 13.75 -35.08 8.46
CA HIS A 4 12.81 -33.98 8.51
C HIS A 4 11.49 -34.58 9.00
N GLY A 5 11.21 -34.40 10.29
CA GLY A 5 9.92 -34.75 10.86
C GLY A 5 8.85 -34.15 9.99
N ASN A 6 7.83 -34.94 9.67
CA ASN A 6 6.65 -34.55 8.95
C ASN A 6 5.95 -33.42 9.75
N THR A 7 6.38 -32.17 9.52
CA THR A 7 5.63 -31.00 9.99
C THR A 7 4.39 -30.95 9.12
N ASP A 8 3.23 -31.20 9.72
CA ASP A 8 1.97 -31.02 9.05
C ASP A 8 1.94 -29.56 8.53
N ASN A 9 2.00 -29.37 7.22
CA ASN A 9 1.99 -28.06 6.55
C ASN A 9 0.59 -27.41 6.61
N VAL A 10 -0.01 -27.43 7.79
CA VAL A 10 -1.42 -27.08 8.01
C VAL A 10 -1.71 -25.64 7.60
N HIS A 11 -0.86 -24.69 7.95
CA HIS A 11 -1.08 -23.28 7.65
C HIS A 11 -0.80 -22.95 6.18
N THR A 12 0.33 -23.41 5.64
CA THR A 12 0.66 -23.21 4.21
C THR A 12 -0.41 -23.85 3.33
N ARG A 13 -0.86 -25.05 3.66
CA ARG A 13 -1.90 -25.77 2.91
C ARG A 13 -3.28 -25.11 3.02
N SER A 14 -3.68 -24.65 4.21
CA SER A 14 -4.96 -23.92 4.39
C SER A 14 -5.02 -22.64 3.55
N ILE A 15 -3.91 -21.89 3.45
CA ILE A 15 -3.80 -20.75 2.55
C ILE A 15 -3.96 -21.20 1.09
N ALA A 16 -3.27 -22.26 0.67
CA ALA A 16 -3.34 -22.74 -0.69
C ALA A 16 -4.75 -23.26 -1.06
N GLU A 17 -5.43 -23.92 -0.15
CA GLU A 17 -6.82 -24.37 -0.31
C GLU A 17 -7.78 -23.17 -0.48
N PHE A 18 -7.62 -22.14 0.33
CA PHE A 18 -8.40 -20.91 0.18
C PHE A 18 -8.15 -20.25 -1.18
N VAL A 19 -6.88 -20.04 -1.55
CA VAL A 19 -6.51 -19.36 -2.81
C VAL A 19 -7.03 -20.12 -4.02
N SER A 20 -6.86 -21.45 -4.05
CA SER A 20 -7.29 -22.28 -5.18
C SER A 20 -8.81 -22.45 -5.24
N GLY A 21 -9.47 -22.51 -4.08
CA GLY A 21 -10.91 -22.75 -3.96
C GLY A 21 -11.78 -21.51 -3.98
N LEU A 22 -11.21 -20.30 -3.84
CA LEU A 22 -11.99 -19.05 -3.78
C LEU A 22 -12.76 -18.83 -5.09
N THR A 23 -14.07 -18.58 -4.99
CA THR A 23 -14.92 -18.21 -6.12
C THR A 23 -15.50 -16.80 -5.94
N TYR A 24 -15.91 -16.17 -7.04
CA TYR A 24 -16.51 -14.83 -7.02
C TYR A 24 -17.75 -14.78 -6.12
N GLU A 25 -18.56 -15.82 -6.12
CA GLU A 25 -19.80 -15.92 -5.36
C GLU A 25 -19.58 -16.02 -3.85
N GLN A 26 -18.44 -16.56 -3.41
CA GLN A 26 -18.06 -16.63 -1.99
C GLN A 26 -17.57 -15.29 -1.43
N ILE A 27 -17.20 -14.33 -2.30
CA ILE A 27 -16.75 -13.00 -1.87
C ILE A 27 -17.97 -12.14 -1.55
N PRO A 28 -18.11 -11.58 -0.32
CA PRO A 28 -19.21 -10.67 0.02
C PRO A 28 -19.28 -9.46 -0.91
N ALA A 29 -20.48 -8.93 -1.14
CA ALA A 29 -20.70 -7.82 -2.05
C ALA A 29 -19.88 -6.57 -1.65
N GLU A 30 -19.84 -6.26 -0.35
CA GLU A 30 -19.05 -5.14 0.19
C GLU A 30 -17.54 -5.29 -0.06
N VAL A 31 -17.02 -6.52 -0.03
CA VAL A 31 -15.61 -6.81 -0.34
C VAL A 31 -15.35 -6.62 -1.83
N ARG A 32 -16.28 -7.08 -2.69
CA ARG A 32 -16.20 -6.89 -4.15
C ARG A 32 -16.19 -5.41 -4.54
N GLU A 33 -17.04 -4.61 -3.92
CA GLU A 33 -17.03 -3.16 -4.16
C GLU A 33 -15.77 -2.50 -3.57
N ARG A 34 -15.32 -2.92 -2.38
CA ARG A 34 -14.13 -2.38 -1.77
C ARG A 34 -12.87 -2.62 -2.61
N ILE A 35 -12.69 -3.85 -3.14
CA ILE A 35 -11.50 -4.18 -3.95
C ILE A 35 -11.42 -3.33 -5.22
N LYS A 36 -12.55 -3.04 -5.89
CA LYS A 36 -12.57 -2.15 -7.06
C LYS A 36 -12.04 -0.75 -6.72
N LEU A 37 -12.45 -0.20 -5.58
CA LEU A 37 -12.00 1.11 -5.12
C LEU A 37 -10.51 1.13 -4.75
N LEU A 38 -10.00 0.07 -4.12
CA LEU A 38 -8.56 -0.09 -3.82
C LEU A 38 -7.74 -0.21 -5.11
N MET A 39 -8.27 -0.92 -6.10
CA MET A 39 -7.64 -1.01 -7.43
C MET A 39 -7.58 0.34 -8.11
N LEU A 40 -8.67 1.10 -8.13
CA LEU A 40 -8.73 2.43 -8.74
C LEU A 40 -7.69 3.37 -8.11
N ASP A 41 -7.56 3.33 -6.80
CA ASP A 41 -6.55 4.09 -6.05
C ASP A 41 -5.12 3.73 -6.47
N SER A 42 -4.81 2.44 -6.49
CA SER A 42 -3.48 1.93 -6.86
C SER A 42 -3.11 2.26 -8.31
N LEU A 43 -4.06 2.15 -9.23
CA LEU A 43 -3.86 2.50 -10.64
C LEU A 43 -3.58 4.00 -10.81
N GLY A 44 -4.30 4.85 -10.09
CA GLY A 44 -4.04 6.30 -10.07
C GLY A 44 -2.64 6.63 -9.55
N CYS A 45 -2.22 5.98 -8.45
CA CYS A 45 -0.86 6.12 -7.90
C CYS A 45 0.21 5.67 -8.91
N ALA A 46 -0.03 4.57 -9.64
CA ALA A 46 0.92 4.07 -10.62
C ALA A 46 1.09 5.01 -11.83
N ILE A 47 0.00 5.53 -12.37
CA ILE A 47 0.03 6.47 -13.51
C ILE A 47 0.80 7.73 -13.15
N TYR A 48 0.57 8.28 -11.95
CA TYR A 48 1.37 9.38 -11.42
C TYR A 48 2.84 8.95 -11.25
N GLY A 49 3.06 7.77 -10.67
CA GLY A 49 4.38 7.21 -10.36
C GLY A 49 5.26 7.00 -11.58
N ALA A 50 4.68 6.79 -12.78
CA ALA A 50 5.43 6.56 -14.02
C ALA A 50 6.42 7.69 -14.36
N ASN A 51 6.12 8.91 -13.93
CA ASN A 51 6.92 10.10 -14.21
C ASN A 51 7.93 10.46 -13.09
N LEU A 52 7.95 9.72 -11.99
CA LEU A 52 8.90 9.93 -10.90
C LEU A 52 10.32 9.54 -11.33
N GLU A 53 11.31 10.25 -10.81
CA GLU A 53 12.72 10.10 -11.19
C GLU A 53 13.18 8.64 -11.10
N TRP A 54 12.97 7.98 -9.96
CA TRP A 54 13.37 6.58 -9.75
C TRP A 54 12.66 5.61 -10.67
N CYS A 55 11.41 5.86 -11.04
CA CYS A 55 10.68 5.03 -12.00
C CYS A 55 11.21 5.23 -13.42
N ARG A 56 11.58 6.46 -13.81
CA ARG A 56 12.22 6.74 -15.11
C ARG A 56 13.60 6.09 -15.21
N ILE A 57 14.41 6.14 -14.15
CA ILE A 57 15.71 5.48 -14.08
C ILE A 57 15.53 3.96 -14.21
N LEU A 58 14.63 3.38 -13.43
CA LEU A 58 14.35 1.94 -13.47
C LEU A 58 13.87 1.51 -14.87
N ARG A 59 12.90 2.23 -15.44
CA ARG A 59 12.40 1.97 -16.79
C ARG A 59 13.53 1.98 -17.81
N GLY A 60 14.33 3.04 -17.86
CA GLY A 60 15.43 3.16 -18.82
C GLY A 60 16.50 2.07 -18.65
N THR A 61 16.67 1.52 -17.46
CA THR A 61 17.54 0.36 -17.22
C THR A 61 16.91 -0.92 -17.76
N LEU A 62 15.64 -1.17 -17.45
CA LEU A 62 14.94 -2.39 -17.87
C LEU A 62 14.75 -2.44 -19.39
N GLU A 63 14.49 -1.32 -20.05
CA GLU A 63 14.36 -1.23 -21.52
C GLU A 63 15.64 -1.65 -22.25
N LYS A 64 16.81 -1.50 -21.63
CA LYS A 64 18.10 -1.96 -22.17
C LYS A 64 18.34 -3.44 -21.96
N LEU A 65 17.75 -4.02 -20.91
CA LEU A 65 17.93 -5.43 -20.54
C LEU A 65 16.90 -6.36 -21.20
N ASP A 66 15.77 -5.79 -21.65
CA ASP A 66 14.58 -6.54 -22.06
C ASP A 66 14.21 -6.24 -23.52
N ALA A 67 14.26 -7.28 -24.36
CA ALA A 67 13.80 -7.21 -25.75
C ALA A 67 12.33 -7.62 -25.91
N THR A 68 11.71 -8.21 -24.87
CA THR A 68 10.31 -8.64 -24.87
C THR A 68 9.39 -7.45 -24.69
N ARG A 69 8.24 -7.45 -25.37
CA ARG A 69 7.28 -6.33 -25.32
C ARG A 69 5.85 -6.86 -25.17
N THR A 70 5.61 -7.66 -24.10
CA THR A 70 4.34 -8.37 -23.90
C THR A 70 3.42 -7.67 -22.91
N THR A 71 3.96 -7.00 -21.88
CA THR A 71 3.19 -6.47 -20.76
C THR A 71 3.33 -4.96 -20.66
N SER A 72 2.22 -4.26 -20.44
CA SER A 72 2.14 -2.80 -20.40
C SER A 72 2.80 -2.20 -19.18
N ILE A 73 3.48 -1.07 -19.36
CA ILE A 73 3.91 -0.19 -18.27
C ILE A 73 2.87 0.91 -18.13
N TRP A 74 2.18 0.93 -17.00
CA TRP A 74 1.03 1.79 -16.76
C TRP A 74 1.42 3.27 -16.79
N GLY A 75 0.56 4.09 -17.35
CA GLY A 75 0.82 5.51 -17.53
C GLY A 75 1.87 5.83 -18.60
N THR A 76 2.19 4.87 -19.50
CA THR A 76 3.14 5.03 -20.61
C THR A 76 2.73 4.20 -21.83
N ASN A 77 3.44 4.38 -22.95
CA ASN A 77 3.35 3.49 -24.11
C ASN A 77 4.33 2.31 -24.08
N ALA A 78 5.21 2.25 -23.07
CA ALA A 78 6.22 1.21 -22.98
C ALA A 78 5.60 -0.16 -22.67
N ARG A 79 6.27 -1.21 -23.14
CA ARG A 79 5.97 -2.61 -22.78
C ARG A 79 7.28 -3.33 -22.48
N LEU A 80 7.25 -4.26 -21.54
CA LEU A 80 8.38 -5.10 -21.12
C LEU A 80 7.93 -6.56 -21.01
N SER A 81 8.82 -7.47 -20.61
CA SER A 81 8.44 -8.80 -20.16
C SER A 81 7.53 -8.73 -18.93
N SER A 82 6.75 -9.75 -18.66
CA SER A 82 5.78 -9.77 -17.57
C SER A 82 6.42 -9.51 -16.19
N ASP A 83 7.58 -10.06 -15.95
CA ASP A 83 8.34 -9.92 -14.72
C ASP A 83 8.93 -8.50 -14.54
N HIS A 84 9.52 -7.93 -15.59
CA HIS A 84 10.02 -6.56 -15.57
C HIS A 84 8.87 -5.53 -15.47
N ALA A 85 7.74 -5.81 -16.09
CA ALA A 85 6.55 -4.98 -15.95
C ALA A 85 6.00 -5.04 -14.51
N ALA A 86 5.95 -6.21 -13.88
CA ALA A 86 5.55 -6.34 -12.49
C ALA A 86 6.48 -5.55 -11.55
N LEU A 87 7.80 -5.63 -11.77
CA LEU A 87 8.80 -4.84 -11.03
C LEU A 87 8.56 -3.34 -11.15
N LEU A 88 8.41 -2.83 -12.38
CA LEU A 88 8.29 -1.39 -12.62
C LEU A 88 6.93 -0.85 -12.16
N ASN A 89 5.83 -1.52 -12.52
CA ASN A 89 4.48 -1.10 -12.12
C ASN A 89 4.30 -1.08 -10.59
N GLY A 90 4.83 -2.07 -9.87
CA GLY A 90 4.79 -2.07 -8.40
C GLY A 90 5.63 -0.94 -7.79
N THR A 91 6.76 -0.62 -8.42
CA THR A 91 7.57 0.55 -8.02
C THR A 91 6.82 1.87 -8.27
N GLN A 92 6.03 1.96 -9.36
CA GLN A 92 5.20 3.12 -9.66
C GLN A 92 4.07 3.31 -8.64
N VAL A 93 3.36 2.22 -8.27
CA VAL A 93 2.26 2.30 -7.29
C VAL A 93 2.75 2.86 -5.95
N GLN A 94 3.84 2.32 -5.39
CA GLN A 94 4.41 2.79 -4.11
C GLN A 94 5.30 4.04 -4.27
N GLY A 95 5.24 4.69 -5.42
CA GLY A 95 6.21 5.73 -5.79
C GLY A 95 6.22 6.95 -4.88
N PHE A 96 5.09 7.39 -4.31
CA PHE A 96 4.97 8.69 -3.64
C PHE A 96 4.25 8.70 -2.29
N GLU A 97 4.25 7.59 -1.53
CA GLU A 97 3.63 7.47 -0.21
C GLU A 97 2.10 7.76 -0.19
N LEU A 98 1.40 7.49 -1.28
CA LEU A 98 -0.01 7.85 -1.45
C LEU A 98 -0.95 6.65 -1.69
N ASP A 99 -0.36 5.48 -1.91
CA ASP A 99 -1.04 4.21 -2.15
C ASP A 99 -1.66 3.61 -0.88
N ASP A 100 -2.45 2.56 -1.06
CA ASP A 100 -3.16 1.85 -0.01
C ASP A 100 -2.22 1.25 1.04
N VAL A 101 -2.75 0.98 2.24
CA VAL A 101 -2.00 0.29 3.29
C VAL A 101 -2.90 -0.48 4.24
N HIS A 102 -2.58 -1.74 4.49
CA HIS A 102 -3.12 -2.48 5.63
C HIS A 102 -2.29 -2.12 6.87
N ARG A 103 -2.83 -1.21 7.72
CA ARG A 103 -2.05 -0.57 8.79
C ARG A 103 -1.49 -1.53 9.84
N LYS A 104 -2.24 -2.59 10.20
CA LYS A 104 -1.80 -3.57 11.20
C LYS A 104 -0.73 -4.52 10.65
N ALA A 105 -0.86 -4.91 9.38
CA ALA A 105 0.12 -5.75 8.69
C ALA A 105 1.30 -4.94 8.12
N VAL A 106 1.19 -3.61 8.12
CA VAL A 106 2.17 -2.66 7.57
C VAL A 106 2.54 -2.99 6.12
N LEU A 107 1.52 -3.29 5.30
CA LEU A 107 1.68 -3.75 3.93
C LEU A 107 0.93 -2.86 2.94
N HIS A 108 1.61 -2.41 1.90
CA HIS A 108 1.06 -1.72 0.73
C HIS A 108 0.55 -2.77 -0.27
N VAL A 109 -0.71 -3.16 -0.14
CA VAL A 109 -1.23 -4.39 -0.75
C VAL A 109 -1.40 -4.26 -2.26
N GLY A 110 -1.91 -3.12 -2.74
CA GLY A 110 -2.09 -2.87 -4.16
C GLY A 110 -0.79 -2.86 -4.93
N ALA A 111 0.26 -2.28 -4.35
CA ALA A 111 1.58 -2.17 -4.98
C ALA A 111 2.28 -3.52 -5.21
N VAL A 112 1.94 -4.52 -4.42
CA VAL A 112 2.54 -5.86 -4.55
C VAL A 112 1.65 -6.84 -5.32
N THR A 113 0.32 -6.73 -5.21
CA THR A 113 -0.64 -7.69 -5.80
C THR A 113 -0.95 -7.38 -7.26
N LEU A 114 -1.37 -6.14 -7.54
CA LEU A 114 -1.92 -5.78 -8.85
C LEU A 114 -0.90 -5.90 -9.99
N PRO A 115 0.39 -5.53 -9.82
CA PRO A 115 1.36 -5.67 -10.90
C PRO A 115 1.60 -7.12 -11.32
N ALA A 116 1.64 -8.06 -10.38
CA ALA A 116 1.76 -9.48 -10.69
C ALA A 116 0.50 -10.02 -11.36
N LEU A 117 -0.69 -9.66 -10.85
CA LEU A 117 -1.97 -10.08 -11.39
C LEU A 117 -2.21 -9.56 -12.82
N ILE A 118 -1.95 -8.28 -13.07
CA ILE A 118 -2.12 -7.69 -14.40
C ILE A 118 -1.11 -8.30 -15.39
N ALA A 119 0.11 -8.56 -14.96
CA ALA A 119 1.09 -9.26 -15.79
C ALA A 119 0.62 -10.67 -16.20
N VAL A 120 -0.04 -11.40 -15.30
CA VAL A 120 -0.68 -12.68 -15.63
C VAL A 120 -1.83 -12.47 -16.64
N ALA A 121 -2.71 -11.51 -16.41
CA ALA A 121 -3.88 -11.26 -17.27
C ALA A 121 -3.50 -10.83 -18.70
N GLU A 122 -2.41 -10.07 -18.85
CA GLU A 122 -1.93 -9.66 -20.19
C GLU A 122 -1.20 -10.78 -20.93
N SER A 123 -0.39 -11.58 -20.25
CA SER A 123 0.62 -12.40 -20.91
C SER A 123 0.48 -13.90 -20.71
N HIS A 124 -0.29 -14.35 -19.71
CA HIS A 124 -0.27 -15.76 -19.28
C HIS A 124 -1.65 -16.42 -19.17
N ALA A 125 -2.73 -15.64 -18.98
CA ALA A 125 -4.09 -16.17 -18.84
C ALA A 125 -5.13 -15.14 -19.32
N GLN A 126 -6.19 -15.63 -19.97
CA GLN A 126 -7.36 -14.80 -20.26
C GLN A 126 -8.30 -14.86 -19.06
N LEU A 127 -8.60 -13.72 -18.46
CA LEU A 127 -9.43 -13.61 -17.26
C LEU A 127 -10.69 -12.78 -17.55
N SER A 128 -11.84 -13.30 -17.16
CA SER A 128 -13.02 -12.44 -17.00
C SER A 128 -12.78 -11.42 -15.88
N GLY A 129 -13.57 -10.37 -15.84
CA GLY A 129 -13.49 -9.40 -14.74
C GLY A 129 -13.79 -10.02 -13.37
N ARG A 130 -14.67 -11.04 -13.31
CA ARG A 130 -14.94 -11.78 -12.07
C ARG A 130 -13.74 -12.63 -11.63
N ASP A 131 -13.08 -13.33 -12.55
CA ASP A 131 -11.87 -14.09 -12.23
C ASP A 131 -10.74 -13.17 -11.79
N PHE A 132 -10.60 -12.02 -12.45
CA PHE A 132 -9.63 -11.00 -12.07
C PHE A 132 -9.87 -10.46 -10.65
N LEU A 133 -11.13 -10.10 -10.31
CA LEU A 133 -11.49 -9.65 -8.96
C LEU A 133 -11.25 -10.74 -7.91
N THR A 134 -11.57 -11.99 -8.24
CA THR A 134 -11.33 -13.14 -7.35
C THR A 134 -9.85 -13.31 -7.05
N ALA A 135 -9.00 -13.20 -8.07
CA ALA A 135 -7.55 -13.26 -7.93
C ALA A 135 -6.99 -12.06 -7.15
N ALA A 136 -7.54 -10.86 -7.38
CA ALA A 136 -7.16 -9.67 -6.61
C ALA A 136 -7.48 -9.88 -5.12
N VAL A 137 -8.70 -10.33 -4.78
CA VAL A 137 -9.08 -10.60 -3.39
C VAL A 137 -8.18 -11.67 -2.78
N ALA A 138 -7.84 -12.75 -3.48
CA ALA A 138 -6.92 -13.76 -2.96
C ALA A 138 -5.58 -13.15 -2.52
N GLY A 139 -4.98 -12.28 -3.34
CA GLY A 139 -3.75 -11.57 -2.96
C GLY A 139 -3.95 -10.60 -1.81
N TYR A 140 -5.04 -9.82 -1.83
CA TYR A 140 -5.37 -8.86 -0.78
C TYR A 140 -5.74 -9.48 0.58
N GLU A 141 -6.03 -10.80 0.59
CA GLU A 141 -6.23 -11.57 1.83
C GLU A 141 -4.92 -12.13 2.38
N ILE A 142 -4.12 -12.76 1.52
CA ILE A 142 -2.97 -13.54 2.01
C ILE A 142 -1.83 -12.62 2.47
N GLY A 143 -1.51 -11.56 1.74
CA GLY A 143 -0.46 -10.64 2.16
C GLY A 143 -0.68 -10.06 3.56
N PRO A 144 -1.83 -9.41 3.83
CA PRO A 144 -2.14 -8.91 5.16
C PRO A 144 -2.08 -9.97 6.26
N ARG A 145 -2.57 -11.20 6.02
CA ARG A 145 -2.52 -12.30 7.00
C ARG A 145 -1.09 -12.70 7.36
N VAL A 146 -0.20 -12.79 6.37
CA VAL A 146 1.23 -13.01 6.63
C VAL A 146 1.83 -11.84 7.44
N GLY A 147 1.45 -10.60 7.12
CA GLY A 147 1.88 -9.42 7.88
C GLY A 147 1.36 -9.42 9.33
N LEU A 148 0.12 -9.83 9.55
CA LEU A 148 -0.45 -10.00 10.90
C LEU A 148 0.26 -11.11 11.68
N CYS A 149 0.56 -12.22 11.01
CA CYS A 149 1.33 -13.32 11.58
C CYS A 149 2.70 -12.87 12.09
N MET A 150 3.42 -12.09 11.28
CA MET A 150 4.76 -11.57 11.63
C MET A 150 4.72 -10.43 12.65
N GLY A 151 3.62 -9.72 12.77
CA GLY A 151 3.42 -8.63 13.70
C GLY A 151 4.24 -7.36 13.38
N GLN A 152 4.05 -6.33 14.20
CA GLN A 152 4.73 -5.04 14.02
C GLN A 152 6.25 -5.10 14.32
N GLU A 153 6.70 -6.07 15.09
CA GLU A 153 8.11 -6.26 15.41
C GLU A 153 8.96 -6.58 14.18
N HIS A 154 8.35 -7.13 13.13
CA HIS A 154 9.03 -7.43 11.87
C HIS A 154 9.75 -6.20 11.30
N ILE A 155 9.09 -5.05 11.29
CA ILE A 155 9.71 -3.77 10.90
C ILE A 155 10.76 -3.34 11.92
N GLY A 156 10.48 -3.48 13.21
CA GLY A 156 11.44 -3.17 14.28
C GLY A 156 12.75 -3.95 14.17
N GLN A 157 12.72 -5.13 13.57
CA GLN A 157 13.90 -5.94 13.29
C GLN A 157 14.67 -5.52 12.01
N GLY A 158 14.19 -4.50 11.31
CA GLY A 158 14.85 -3.94 10.13
C GLY A 158 14.37 -4.50 8.79
N TRP A 159 13.24 -5.23 8.75
CA TRP A 159 12.65 -5.75 7.54
C TRP A 159 11.54 -4.83 7.00
N HIS A 160 11.56 -4.52 5.71
CA HIS A 160 10.48 -3.78 5.06
C HIS A 160 9.39 -4.76 4.60
N SER A 161 8.23 -4.75 5.28
CA SER A 161 7.12 -5.70 5.03
C SER A 161 6.66 -5.73 3.58
N GLY A 162 6.64 -4.57 2.89
CA GLY A 162 6.31 -4.51 1.45
C GLY A 162 7.18 -5.42 0.59
N ALA A 163 8.41 -5.65 0.99
CA ALA A 163 9.35 -6.50 0.26
C ALA A 163 9.34 -7.96 0.76
N THR A 164 9.23 -8.17 2.08
CA THR A 164 9.32 -9.52 2.66
C THR A 164 7.98 -10.23 2.70
N VAL A 165 6.92 -9.57 3.15
CA VAL A 165 5.56 -10.11 3.29
C VAL A 165 4.78 -9.99 1.98
N GLY A 166 4.96 -8.88 1.26
CA GLY A 166 4.22 -8.59 0.02
C GLY A 166 4.39 -9.63 -1.09
N ILE A 167 5.47 -10.37 -1.06
CA ILE A 167 5.74 -11.44 -2.03
C ILE A 167 4.67 -12.53 -2.01
N PHE A 168 4.10 -12.86 -0.83
CA PHE A 168 3.04 -13.84 -0.70
C PHE A 168 1.70 -13.32 -1.23
N SER A 169 1.46 -12.00 -1.12
CA SER A 169 0.31 -11.33 -1.74
C SER A 169 0.33 -11.49 -3.27
N ALA A 170 1.49 -11.20 -3.86
CA ALA A 170 1.70 -11.35 -5.30
C ALA A 170 1.58 -12.80 -5.76
N ALA A 171 2.20 -13.74 -5.03
CA ALA A 171 2.16 -15.16 -5.35
C ALA A 171 0.73 -15.72 -5.27
N ALA A 172 -0.04 -15.36 -4.25
CA ALA A 172 -1.43 -15.81 -4.08
C ALA A 172 -2.33 -15.27 -5.20
N GLY A 173 -2.25 -13.96 -5.51
CA GLY A 173 -3.01 -13.37 -6.61
C GLY A 173 -2.66 -13.98 -7.97
N ALA A 174 -1.38 -14.16 -8.27
CA ALA A 174 -0.92 -14.77 -9.51
C ALA A 174 -1.30 -16.27 -9.59
N ALA A 175 -1.18 -17.03 -8.50
CA ALA A 175 -1.57 -18.44 -8.46
C ALA A 175 -3.07 -18.62 -8.73
N ARG A 176 -3.93 -17.77 -8.13
CA ARG A 176 -5.38 -17.79 -8.38
C ARG A 176 -5.71 -17.41 -9.82
N ALA A 177 -5.05 -16.39 -10.38
CA ALA A 177 -5.22 -15.97 -11.76
C ALA A 177 -4.82 -17.06 -12.77
N LEU A 178 -3.80 -17.84 -12.45
CA LEU A 178 -3.33 -18.98 -13.26
C LEU A 178 -4.15 -20.24 -13.00
N SER A 179 -5.16 -20.22 -12.13
CA SER A 179 -5.99 -21.36 -11.74
C SER A 179 -5.17 -22.56 -11.25
N LEU A 180 -4.12 -22.29 -10.46
CA LEU A 180 -3.29 -23.35 -9.90
C LEU A 180 -4.10 -24.16 -8.88
N ASP A 181 -3.89 -25.48 -8.88
CA ASP A 181 -4.42 -26.36 -7.84
C ASP A 181 -3.72 -26.13 -6.49
N VAL A 182 -4.20 -26.82 -5.44
CA VAL A 182 -3.67 -26.66 -4.07
C VAL A 182 -2.18 -26.94 -4.00
N ASP A 183 -1.72 -28.05 -4.59
CA ASP A 183 -0.32 -28.47 -4.48
C ASP A 183 0.62 -27.50 -5.21
N LYS A 184 0.25 -27.05 -6.41
CA LYS A 184 0.99 -26.00 -7.12
C LYS A 184 0.95 -24.67 -6.40
N THR A 185 -0.16 -24.32 -5.74
CA THR A 185 -0.23 -23.09 -4.93
C THR A 185 0.69 -23.18 -3.71
N VAL A 186 0.77 -24.32 -3.02
CA VAL A 186 1.78 -24.57 -1.97
C VAL A 186 3.19 -24.30 -2.50
N HIS A 187 3.52 -24.87 -3.67
CA HIS A 187 4.83 -24.65 -4.28
C HIS A 187 5.06 -23.20 -4.67
N ALA A 188 4.06 -22.49 -5.20
CA ALA A 188 4.15 -21.07 -5.53
C ALA A 188 4.51 -20.21 -4.31
N LEU A 189 3.84 -20.45 -3.18
CA LEU A 189 4.13 -19.77 -1.92
C LEU A 189 5.54 -20.10 -1.41
N GLY A 190 5.93 -21.38 -1.48
CA GLY A 190 7.26 -21.83 -1.06
C GLY A 190 8.40 -21.28 -1.90
N ILE A 191 8.23 -21.16 -3.23
CA ILE A 191 9.19 -20.54 -4.13
C ILE A 191 9.28 -19.04 -3.86
N ALA A 192 8.13 -18.37 -3.68
CA ALA A 192 8.09 -16.95 -3.36
C ALA A 192 8.83 -16.64 -2.05
N GLY A 193 8.56 -17.40 -0.99
CA GLY A 193 9.13 -17.16 0.33
C GLY A 193 10.65 -17.13 0.37
N THR A 194 11.34 -17.93 -0.46
CA THR A 194 12.81 -17.93 -0.53
C THR A 194 13.41 -16.68 -1.18
N GLN A 195 12.60 -15.87 -1.85
CA GLN A 195 13.01 -14.64 -2.54
C GLN A 195 12.71 -13.38 -1.72
N SER A 196 12.17 -13.54 -0.50
CA SER A 196 11.83 -12.43 0.39
C SER A 196 13.08 -11.64 0.77
N SER A 197 13.03 -10.31 0.58
CA SER A 197 14.14 -9.43 0.89
C SER A 197 13.68 -7.97 0.99
N GLY A 198 14.45 -7.12 1.69
CA GLY A 198 14.19 -5.69 1.78
C GLY A 198 14.57 -5.12 3.13
N LEU A 199 15.42 -4.09 3.12
CA LEU A 199 16.02 -3.51 4.31
C LEU A 199 15.38 -2.17 4.66
N MET A 200 14.97 -2.02 5.92
CA MET A 200 14.39 -0.76 6.43
C MET A 200 15.35 0.42 6.36
N ALA A 201 16.66 0.20 6.32
CA ALA A 201 17.66 1.26 6.14
C ALA A 201 17.42 2.10 4.86
N ALA A 202 16.74 1.54 3.85
CA ALA A 202 16.34 2.27 2.64
C ALA A 202 15.39 3.46 2.91
N GLN A 203 14.70 3.49 4.06
CA GLN A 203 13.79 4.60 4.42
C GLN A 203 14.50 5.95 4.60
N TYR A 204 15.80 5.96 4.86
CA TYR A 204 16.58 7.18 5.10
C TYR A 204 17.02 7.90 3.81
N GLY A 205 16.23 7.77 2.73
CA GLY A 205 16.40 8.54 1.49
C GLY A 205 16.87 7.75 0.27
N ALA A 206 17.04 6.42 0.37
CA ALA A 206 17.41 5.62 -0.78
C ALA A 206 16.21 5.34 -1.70
N MET A 207 16.35 5.59 -3.01
CA MET A 207 15.34 5.32 -4.04
C MET A 207 14.88 3.85 -4.03
N VAL A 208 15.77 2.93 -3.63
CA VAL A 208 15.48 1.49 -3.59
C VAL A 208 14.32 1.12 -2.68
N LYS A 209 13.97 1.96 -1.67
CA LYS A 209 12.76 1.76 -0.87
C LYS A 209 11.52 1.64 -1.74
N ARG A 210 11.42 2.44 -2.80
CA ARG A 210 10.28 2.45 -3.73
C ARG A 210 10.21 1.19 -4.60
N MET A 211 11.36 0.59 -4.89
CA MET A 211 11.45 -0.65 -5.67
C MET A 211 11.05 -1.90 -4.89
N HIS A 212 10.98 -1.84 -3.57
CA HIS A 212 10.70 -3.01 -2.74
C HIS A 212 9.36 -3.68 -3.08
N ALA A 213 8.29 -2.91 -3.28
CA ALA A 213 6.99 -3.46 -3.67
C ALA A 213 7.04 -4.11 -5.06
N GLY A 214 7.66 -3.43 -6.03
CA GLY A 214 7.84 -3.98 -7.37
C GLY A 214 8.65 -5.29 -7.36
N ARG A 215 9.70 -5.36 -6.54
CA ARG A 215 10.49 -6.60 -6.40
C ARG A 215 9.66 -7.73 -5.79
N ALA A 216 8.82 -7.45 -4.80
CA ALA A 216 7.89 -8.43 -4.24
C ALA A 216 6.88 -8.92 -5.30
N ALA A 217 6.32 -8.01 -6.10
CA ALA A 217 5.42 -8.36 -7.19
C ALA A 217 6.09 -9.27 -8.23
N GLN A 218 7.31 -8.93 -8.68
CA GLN A 218 8.10 -9.73 -9.60
C GLN A 218 8.39 -11.13 -9.05
N SER A 219 8.86 -11.20 -7.81
CA SER A 219 9.25 -12.48 -7.20
C SER A 219 8.06 -13.38 -6.89
N GLY A 220 6.91 -12.80 -6.50
CA GLY A 220 5.67 -13.57 -6.33
C GLY A 220 5.12 -14.10 -7.67
N LEU A 221 5.22 -13.30 -8.74
CA LEU A 221 4.89 -13.76 -10.10
C LEU A 221 5.78 -14.94 -10.52
N TYR A 222 7.09 -14.88 -10.29
CA TYR A 222 7.98 -16.02 -10.53
C TYR A 222 7.57 -17.25 -9.75
N GLY A 223 7.18 -17.11 -8.47
CA GLY A 223 6.69 -18.22 -7.66
C GLY A 223 5.53 -18.94 -8.33
N ALA A 224 4.53 -18.20 -8.82
CA ALA A 224 3.36 -18.78 -9.47
C ALA A 224 3.68 -19.40 -10.84
N LEU A 225 4.48 -18.73 -11.68
CA LEU A 225 4.83 -19.22 -13.02
C LEU A 225 5.69 -20.51 -12.93
N LEU A 226 6.69 -20.54 -12.06
CA LEU A 226 7.53 -21.71 -11.87
C LEU A 226 6.74 -22.90 -11.33
N ALA A 227 5.84 -22.68 -10.37
CA ALA A 227 4.98 -23.73 -9.85
C ALA A 227 3.99 -24.24 -10.91
N LYS A 228 3.45 -23.37 -11.77
CA LYS A 228 2.64 -23.76 -12.93
C LYS A 228 3.37 -24.78 -13.79
N ASP A 229 4.65 -24.54 -14.06
CA ASP A 229 5.49 -25.37 -14.92
C ASP A 229 6.07 -26.59 -14.19
N GLY A 230 5.76 -26.79 -12.90
CA GLY A 230 6.12 -27.99 -12.13
C GLY A 230 7.38 -27.83 -11.28
N PHE A 231 7.93 -26.60 -11.12
CA PHE A 231 9.03 -26.39 -10.19
C PHE A 231 8.51 -26.46 -8.75
N THR A 232 9.26 -27.12 -7.86
CA THR A 232 8.83 -27.35 -6.47
C THR A 232 9.40 -26.29 -5.52
N GLY A 233 8.57 -25.88 -4.55
CA GLY A 233 8.94 -24.98 -3.46
C GLY A 233 8.85 -25.66 -2.09
N ILE A 234 9.17 -24.90 -1.04
CA ILE A 234 9.04 -25.33 0.36
C ILE A 234 7.55 -25.58 0.65
N VAL A 235 7.19 -26.77 1.13
CA VAL A 235 5.80 -27.15 1.33
C VAL A 235 5.19 -26.63 2.64
N ASP A 236 6.01 -26.27 3.61
CA ASP A 236 5.69 -25.73 4.93
C ASP A 236 6.37 -24.37 5.17
N VAL A 237 6.33 -23.50 4.16
CA VAL A 237 7.12 -22.27 4.12
C VAL A 237 6.91 -21.34 5.32
N PHE A 238 5.75 -21.30 5.91
CA PHE A 238 5.47 -20.45 7.07
C PHE A 238 5.85 -21.11 8.38
N GLU A 239 5.49 -22.39 8.55
CA GLU A 239 5.56 -23.14 9.80
C GLU A 239 6.83 -23.98 9.98
N ALA A 240 7.69 -24.11 8.97
CA ALA A 240 8.91 -24.90 9.09
C ALA A 240 9.76 -24.43 10.30
N PRO A 241 10.08 -25.33 11.26
CA PRO A 241 10.77 -24.94 12.48
C PRO A 241 12.23 -24.57 12.25
N TYR A 242 12.82 -25.02 11.16
CA TYR A 242 14.17 -24.67 10.73
C TYR A 242 14.14 -24.07 9.32
N GLY A 243 14.51 -22.81 9.20
CA GLY A 243 14.62 -22.13 7.92
C GLY A 243 13.29 -21.76 7.27
N GLY A 244 12.15 -21.89 7.96
CA GLY A 244 10.87 -21.37 7.51
C GLY A 244 10.84 -19.84 7.51
N PHE A 245 9.90 -19.25 6.79
CA PHE A 245 9.78 -17.81 6.70
C PHE A 245 9.60 -17.15 8.07
N CYS A 246 8.65 -17.64 8.88
CA CYS A 246 8.34 -17.01 10.17
C CYS A 246 9.53 -17.12 11.14
N THR A 247 10.15 -18.28 11.26
CA THR A 247 11.29 -18.51 12.16
C THR A 247 12.53 -17.71 11.73
N THR A 248 12.80 -17.65 10.43
CA THR A 248 13.99 -16.97 9.89
C THR A 248 13.87 -15.46 10.02
N PHE A 249 12.74 -14.87 9.59
CA PHE A 249 12.57 -13.44 9.58
C PHE A 249 12.23 -12.84 10.96
N SER A 250 11.65 -13.60 11.89
CA SER A 250 11.46 -13.18 13.28
C SER A 250 12.70 -13.42 14.15
N ARG A 251 13.64 -14.26 13.67
CA ARG A 251 14.79 -14.74 14.47
C ARG A 251 14.36 -15.36 15.81
N SER A 252 13.19 -16.00 15.82
CA SER A 252 12.55 -16.53 17.01
C SER A 252 11.64 -17.71 16.66
N GLN A 253 11.26 -18.49 17.68
CA GLN A 253 10.27 -19.56 17.56
C GLN A 253 8.87 -19.11 18.08
N ASP A 254 8.75 -17.92 18.66
CA ASP A 254 7.57 -17.45 19.39
C ASP A 254 7.19 -15.97 19.13
N ARG A 255 7.95 -15.24 18.28
CA ARG A 255 7.65 -13.83 17.92
C ARG A 255 6.80 -13.70 16.67
N PHE A 256 5.96 -14.68 16.41
CA PHE A 256 4.99 -14.69 15.32
C PHE A 256 3.78 -15.51 15.75
N ASN A 257 2.64 -15.31 15.08
CA ASN A 257 1.41 -16.01 15.39
C ASN A 257 0.85 -16.70 14.14
N LEU A 258 1.16 -17.97 13.96
CA LEU A 258 0.71 -18.77 12.79
C LEU A 258 -0.83 -18.81 12.67
N ASN A 259 -1.58 -18.67 13.76
CA ASN A 259 -3.04 -18.66 13.71
C ASN A 259 -3.59 -17.50 12.87
N GLU A 260 -2.90 -16.37 12.78
CA GLU A 260 -3.32 -15.21 11.95
C GLU A 260 -3.39 -15.57 10.46
N LEU A 261 -2.63 -16.57 10.02
CA LEU A 261 -2.63 -17.03 8.64
C LEU A 261 -3.98 -17.59 8.19
N SER A 262 -4.67 -18.34 9.08
CA SER A 262 -5.88 -19.07 8.74
C SER A 262 -7.12 -18.67 9.56
N ALA A 263 -6.98 -17.88 10.62
CA ALA A 263 -8.10 -17.48 11.47
C ALA A 263 -9.19 -16.74 10.69
N GLY A 264 -10.39 -17.33 10.63
CA GLY A 264 -11.54 -16.76 9.92
C GLY A 264 -11.32 -16.61 8.40
N LEU A 265 -10.43 -17.37 7.80
CA LEU A 265 -10.16 -17.37 6.37
C LEU A 265 -11.45 -17.72 5.60
N GLY A 266 -11.83 -16.91 4.61
CA GLY A 266 -13.10 -17.04 3.89
C GLY A 266 -14.35 -16.54 4.62
N GLN A 267 -14.22 -16.10 5.88
CA GLN A 267 -15.33 -15.52 6.68
C GLN A 267 -15.07 -14.05 7.02
N LYS A 268 -13.85 -13.73 7.40
CA LYS A 268 -13.37 -12.37 7.64
C LYS A 268 -12.40 -12.01 6.53
N PHE A 269 -12.66 -10.88 5.87
CA PHE A 269 -11.84 -10.39 4.76
C PHE A 269 -10.94 -9.23 5.20
N GLU A 270 -9.62 -9.42 5.14
CA GLU A 270 -8.63 -8.39 5.47
C GLU A 270 -8.61 -7.25 4.42
N THR A 271 -9.17 -7.46 3.23
CA THR A 271 -9.45 -6.41 2.25
C THR A 271 -10.21 -5.23 2.87
N MET A 272 -11.11 -5.50 3.83
CA MET A 272 -11.85 -4.47 4.56
C MET A 272 -10.99 -3.73 5.61
N GLY A 273 -9.83 -4.24 5.95
CA GLY A 273 -8.85 -3.61 6.85
C GLY A 273 -7.88 -2.64 6.17
N ILE A 274 -8.00 -2.45 4.85
CA ILE A 274 -7.06 -1.64 4.07
C ILE A 274 -7.52 -0.19 4.02
N ALA A 275 -6.63 0.71 4.42
CA ALA A 275 -6.81 2.15 4.39
C ALA A 275 -6.27 2.79 3.11
N LEU A 276 -6.90 3.87 2.67
CA LEU A 276 -6.45 4.74 1.58
C LEU A 276 -5.88 6.04 2.13
N LYS A 277 -4.85 6.55 1.48
CA LYS A 277 -4.25 7.84 1.82
C LYS A 277 -4.81 8.96 0.94
N PHE A 278 -5.15 10.09 1.55
CA PHE A 278 -5.63 11.30 0.85
C PHE A 278 -4.65 12.46 0.91
N TYR A 279 -3.53 12.26 1.58
CA TYR A 279 -2.42 13.21 1.66
C TYR A 279 -1.11 12.49 1.31
N SER A 280 -0.24 13.13 0.55
CA SER A 280 1.06 12.58 0.12
C SER A 280 2.10 12.58 1.24
N CYS A 281 1.73 12.07 2.41
CA CYS A 281 2.59 12.04 3.59
C CYS A 281 2.34 10.77 4.41
N VAL A 282 3.13 10.57 5.44
CA VAL A 282 2.99 9.43 6.33
C VAL A 282 1.63 9.41 7.03
N GLY A 283 1.03 8.23 7.18
CA GLY A 283 -0.31 8.06 7.75
C GLY A 283 -0.53 8.70 9.12
N SER A 284 0.51 8.85 9.93
CA SER A 284 0.45 9.52 11.24
C SER A 284 0.06 11.00 11.17
N ASN A 285 0.22 11.66 10.00
CA ASN A 285 -0.16 13.06 9.82
C ASN A 285 -1.65 13.23 9.48
N HIS A 286 -2.26 12.23 8.85
CA HIS A 286 -3.56 12.37 8.18
C HIS A 286 -4.69 12.78 9.12
N THR A 287 -4.78 12.19 10.31
CA THR A 287 -5.86 12.48 11.27
C THR A 287 -5.82 13.95 11.73
N THR A 288 -4.60 14.49 11.92
CA THR A 288 -4.42 15.91 12.29
C THR A 288 -4.83 16.84 11.14
N LEU A 289 -4.49 16.49 9.90
CA LEU A 289 -4.85 17.29 8.72
C LEU A 289 -6.36 17.31 8.53
N ASP A 290 -7.04 16.18 8.73
CA ASP A 290 -8.50 16.12 8.70
C ASP A 290 -9.14 16.97 9.81
N ALA A 291 -8.62 16.90 11.04
CA ALA A 291 -9.10 17.72 12.17
C ALA A 291 -8.97 19.23 11.88
N LEU A 292 -7.86 19.65 11.29
CA LEU A 292 -7.66 21.05 10.89
C LEU A 292 -8.60 21.50 9.76
N ARG A 293 -8.90 20.61 8.81
CA ARG A 293 -9.91 20.90 7.77
C ARG A 293 -11.28 21.11 8.39
N ASP A 294 -11.66 20.31 9.39
CA ASP A 294 -12.94 20.49 10.09
C ASP A 294 -13.00 21.79 10.88
N ILE A 295 -11.92 22.15 11.59
CA ILE A 295 -11.81 23.43 12.28
C ILE A 295 -11.98 24.58 11.28
N ARG A 296 -11.21 24.57 10.18
CA ARG A 296 -11.24 25.63 9.16
C ARG A 296 -12.60 25.75 8.44
N LYS A 297 -13.28 24.63 8.25
CA LYS A 297 -14.63 24.61 7.68
C LYS A 297 -15.66 25.23 8.63
N ARG A 298 -15.54 24.96 9.93
CA ARG A 298 -16.45 25.48 10.96
C ARG A 298 -16.19 26.96 11.26
N ARG A 299 -14.92 27.35 11.35
CA ARG A 299 -14.48 28.72 11.54
C ARG A 299 -13.37 29.03 10.51
N PRO A 300 -13.67 29.72 9.40
CA PRO A 300 -12.65 30.24 8.52
C PRO A 300 -11.75 31.27 9.26
N PHE A 301 -10.45 31.24 9.02
CA PHE A 301 -9.46 32.15 9.63
C PHE A 301 -8.31 32.45 8.69
N ALA A 302 -7.64 33.58 8.87
CA ALA A 302 -6.40 33.95 8.20
C ALA A 302 -5.17 33.43 8.98
N LEU A 303 -4.04 33.24 8.29
CA LEU A 303 -2.83 32.66 8.89
C LEU A 303 -2.18 33.55 9.97
N ASP A 304 -2.35 34.86 9.85
CA ASP A 304 -1.86 35.85 10.80
C ASP A 304 -2.67 35.88 12.11
N GLU A 305 -3.92 35.40 12.10
CA GLU A 305 -4.71 35.23 13.33
C GLU A 305 -4.16 34.14 14.25
N ILE A 306 -3.40 33.16 13.69
CA ILE A 306 -2.90 32.01 14.45
C ILE A 306 -1.77 32.43 15.39
N GLU A 307 -1.93 32.18 16.70
CA GLU A 307 -0.87 32.26 17.69
C GLU A 307 -0.12 30.92 17.78
N THR A 308 -0.82 29.83 18.04
CA THR A 308 -0.24 28.49 18.20
C THR A 308 -1.23 27.40 17.77
N ILE A 309 -0.70 26.30 17.24
CA ILE A 309 -1.44 25.06 16.96
C ILE A 309 -0.87 23.95 17.84
N MET A 310 -1.69 23.41 18.75
CA MET A 310 -1.34 22.30 19.61
C MET A 310 -1.93 21.01 19.07
N VAL A 311 -1.11 19.98 18.89
CA VAL A 311 -1.54 18.65 18.48
C VAL A 311 -1.22 17.68 19.63
N HIS A 312 -2.25 17.20 20.29
CA HIS A 312 -2.13 16.17 21.33
C HIS A 312 -2.28 14.79 20.67
N GLY A 313 -1.25 13.96 20.76
CA GLY A 313 -1.23 12.65 20.14
C GLY A 313 -0.57 11.58 21.02
N SER A 314 -0.57 10.34 20.55
CA SER A 314 0.16 9.25 21.20
C SER A 314 1.66 9.51 21.21
N GLN A 315 2.41 8.82 22.11
CA GLN A 315 3.87 8.90 22.10
C GLN A 315 4.45 8.55 20.73
N VAL A 316 3.89 7.54 20.04
CA VAL A 316 4.30 7.16 18.69
C VAL A 316 4.12 8.31 17.68
N THR A 317 3.04 9.09 17.78
CA THR A 317 2.85 10.27 16.91
C THR A 317 3.92 11.33 17.17
N VAL A 318 4.23 11.62 18.44
CA VAL A 318 5.27 12.60 18.80
C VAL A 318 6.62 12.17 18.27
N ASP A 319 7.03 10.93 18.52
CA ASP A 319 8.35 10.42 18.13
C ASP A 319 8.50 10.31 16.61
N HIS A 320 7.43 9.90 15.92
CA HIS A 320 7.48 9.59 14.49
C HIS A 320 7.41 10.83 13.60
N VAL A 321 6.60 11.84 13.98
CA VAL A 321 6.28 12.98 13.08
C VAL A 321 6.32 14.34 13.76
N GLY A 322 6.48 14.41 15.10
CA GLY A 322 6.32 15.63 15.90
C GLY A 322 7.56 16.53 16.00
N TRP A 323 8.67 16.19 15.38
CA TRP A 323 9.94 16.90 15.46
C TRP A 323 9.91 18.25 14.70
N ALA A 324 10.74 19.20 15.14
CA ALA A 324 10.85 20.52 14.51
C ALA A 324 11.33 20.40 13.06
N TYR A 325 10.60 21.00 12.13
CA TYR A 325 10.93 20.91 10.71
C TYR A 325 12.27 21.57 10.37
N LYS A 326 13.04 20.87 9.55
CA LYS A 326 14.22 21.36 8.85
C LYS A 326 14.17 20.87 7.41
N PRO A 327 14.46 21.73 6.41
CA PRO A 327 14.45 21.31 5.01
C PRO A 327 15.61 20.33 4.74
N GLN A 328 15.28 19.06 4.59
CA GLN A 328 16.22 17.96 4.35
C GLN A 328 15.72 17.05 3.21
N GLY A 329 14.96 17.63 2.28
CA GLY A 329 14.40 16.95 1.12
C GLY A 329 13.02 16.35 1.32
N LEU A 330 12.52 15.74 0.26
CA LEU A 330 11.15 15.22 0.13
C LEU A 330 10.72 14.32 1.28
N THR A 331 11.53 13.31 1.61
CA THR A 331 11.17 12.33 2.63
C THR A 331 10.99 12.99 4.01
N ALA A 332 11.86 13.94 4.36
CA ALA A 332 11.75 14.68 5.62
C ALA A 332 10.46 15.51 5.67
N ALA A 333 10.10 16.16 4.57
CA ALA A 333 8.85 16.94 4.47
C ALA A 333 7.62 16.06 4.61
N GLN A 334 7.57 14.91 3.90
CA GLN A 334 6.45 13.96 3.96
C GLN A 334 6.28 13.29 5.33
N LEU A 335 7.34 13.20 6.12
CA LEU A 335 7.32 12.60 7.47
C LEU A 335 7.09 13.62 8.58
N ASN A 336 7.09 14.92 8.30
CA ASN A 336 7.00 15.96 9.33
C ASN A 336 5.59 16.55 9.45
N LEU A 337 4.97 16.39 10.61
CA LEU A 337 3.62 16.89 10.87
C LEU A 337 3.53 18.43 10.88
N PRO A 338 4.42 19.19 11.55
CA PRO A 338 4.41 20.64 11.50
C PRO A 338 4.49 21.22 10.07
N PHE A 339 5.32 20.64 9.20
CA PHE A 339 5.41 21.04 7.79
C PHE A 339 4.11 20.76 7.03
N CYS A 340 3.54 19.56 7.19
CA CYS A 340 2.28 19.19 6.53
C CYS A 340 1.11 20.06 6.99
N ILE A 341 1.07 20.46 8.26
CA ILE A 341 0.08 21.42 8.79
C ILE A 341 0.25 22.80 8.12
N ALA A 342 1.47 23.32 8.07
CA ALA A 342 1.76 24.60 7.43
C ALA A 342 1.36 24.56 5.95
N THR A 343 1.70 23.49 5.26
CA THR A 343 1.33 23.28 3.85
C THR A 343 -0.19 23.28 3.67
N LEU A 344 -0.93 22.52 4.49
CA LEU A 344 -2.41 22.50 4.44
C LEU A 344 -3.02 23.88 4.61
N LEU A 345 -2.48 24.67 5.54
CA LEU A 345 -3.03 25.99 5.87
C LEU A 345 -2.74 27.03 4.78
N ILE A 346 -1.57 26.94 4.13
CA ILE A 346 -1.17 27.84 3.05
C ILE A 346 -1.87 27.48 1.74
N GLU A 347 -1.79 26.23 1.31
CA GLU A 347 -2.26 25.78 0.00
C GLU A 347 -3.71 25.24 0.01
N GLY A 348 -4.23 24.87 1.17
CA GLY A 348 -5.53 24.19 1.28
C GLY A 348 -5.49 22.69 1.01
N ASP A 349 -4.35 22.14 0.57
CA ASP A 349 -4.12 20.70 0.38
C ASP A 349 -2.70 20.27 0.80
N VAL A 350 -2.48 18.96 0.87
CA VAL A 350 -1.17 18.33 1.12
C VAL A 350 -1.07 17.12 0.19
N PHE A 351 -1.05 17.41 -1.11
CA PHE A 351 -1.07 16.39 -2.14
C PHE A 351 0.29 16.33 -2.87
N VAL A 352 0.33 15.90 -4.10
CA VAL A 352 1.60 15.68 -4.81
C VAL A 352 2.27 16.99 -5.24
N ASP A 353 1.49 18.00 -5.58
CA ASP A 353 1.97 19.29 -6.09
C ASP A 353 2.64 20.14 -5.00
N GLU A 354 2.33 19.89 -3.72
CA GLU A 354 2.82 20.63 -2.56
C GLU A 354 4.16 20.12 -1.99
N PHE A 355 4.81 19.15 -2.67
CA PHE A 355 6.10 18.57 -2.25
C PHE A 355 7.21 18.80 -3.28
N THR A 356 7.18 19.94 -3.95
CA THR A 356 8.29 20.37 -4.83
C THR A 356 9.47 20.90 -4.01
N PRO A 357 10.70 20.97 -4.58
CA PRO A 357 11.85 21.58 -3.89
C PRO A 357 11.56 23.00 -3.38
N ASP A 358 10.90 23.83 -4.19
CA ASP A 358 10.55 25.21 -3.81
C ASP A 358 9.59 25.22 -2.60
N CYS A 359 8.64 24.30 -2.53
CA CYS A 359 7.73 24.18 -1.40
C CYS A 359 8.43 23.68 -0.13
N ILE A 360 9.42 22.79 -0.26
CA ILE A 360 10.17 22.21 0.86
C ILE A 360 11.03 23.25 1.55
N ASP A 361 11.60 24.18 0.78
CA ASP A 361 12.49 25.25 1.25
C ASP A 361 11.77 26.59 1.50
N ASP A 362 10.43 26.64 1.30
CA ASP A 362 9.64 27.87 1.45
C ASP A 362 9.67 28.43 2.88
N ALA A 363 10.13 29.67 3.00
CA ALA A 363 10.30 30.36 4.28
C ALA A 363 8.97 30.55 5.04
N ALA A 364 7.86 30.83 4.34
CA ALA A 364 6.56 31.03 4.96
C ALA A 364 6.04 29.73 5.59
N ARG A 365 6.24 28.58 4.93
CA ARG A 365 5.90 27.26 5.47
C ARG A 365 6.75 26.91 6.68
N ILE A 366 8.07 27.18 6.60
CA ILE A 366 9.00 26.95 7.71
C ILE A 366 8.59 27.80 8.92
N ASP A 367 8.28 29.07 8.73
CA ASP A 367 7.88 29.97 9.82
C ASP A 367 6.54 29.56 10.43
N LEU A 368 5.55 29.19 9.63
CA LEU A 368 4.27 28.71 10.11
C LEU A 368 4.41 27.38 10.86
N SER A 369 5.28 26.47 10.40
CA SER A 369 5.55 25.19 11.06
C SER A 369 6.08 25.35 12.50
N ARG A 370 6.80 26.47 12.80
CA ARG A 370 7.30 26.77 14.15
C ARG A 370 6.21 27.10 15.16
N LYS A 371 5.02 27.50 14.69
CA LYS A 371 3.83 27.70 15.56
C LYS A 371 3.15 26.39 15.94
N VAL A 372 3.52 25.25 15.32
CA VAL A 372 2.94 23.94 15.61
C VAL A 372 3.73 23.26 16.71
N LYS A 373 3.01 22.76 17.73
CA LYS A 373 3.57 21.97 18.82
C LYS A 373 2.87 20.62 18.89
N VAL A 374 3.61 19.54 18.75
CA VAL A 374 3.11 18.17 18.89
C VAL A 374 3.49 17.67 20.26
N VAL A 375 2.50 17.34 21.08
CA VAL A 375 2.69 16.99 22.49
C VAL A 375 2.08 15.63 22.81
N HIS A 376 2.74 14.91 23.71
CA HIS A 376 2.27 13.61 24.16
C HIS A 376 1.01 13.75 25.02
N ASP A 377 -0.02 12.97 24.71
CA ASP A 377 -1.20 12.76 25.53
C ASP A 377 -1.18 11.30 26.06
N PRO A 378 -0.88 11.11 27.39
CA PRO A 378 -0.82 9.77 27.98
C PRO A 378 -2.14 9.01 27.89
N ALA A 379 -3.29 9.72 27.89
CA ALA A 379 -4.58 9.09 27.76
C ALA A 379 -4.79 8.46 26.37
N ILE A 380 -4.29 9.12 25.32
CA ILE A 380 -4.32 8.57 23.97
C ILE A 380 -3.40 7.34 23.86
N THR A 381 -2.19 7.43 24.42
CA THR A 381 -1.26 6.29 24.44
C THR A 381 -1.83 5.06 25.16
N ALA A 382 -2.54 5.28 26.25
CA ALA A 382 -3.16 4.20 27.04
C ALA A 382 -4.28 3.44 26.28
N LEU A 383 -4.83 4.01 25.19
CA LEU A 383 -5.81 3.33 24.33
C LEU A 383 -5.19 2.22 23.47
N GLY A 384 -3.86 2.14 23.43
CA GLY A 384 -3.13 1.10 22.72
C GLY A 384 -2.95 1.35 21.22
N ALA A 385 -2.32 0.39 20.54
CA ALA A 385 -1.86 0.52 19.16
C ALA A 385 -3.00 0.78 18.14
N GLY A 386 -4.20 0.28 18.39
CA GLY A 386 -5.38 0.51 17.52
C GLY A 386 -5.81 1.97 17.45
N SER A 387 -5.54 2.76 18.49
CA SER A 387 -5.90 4.19 18.60
C SER A 387 -4.70 5.12 18.43
N ARG A 388 -3.55 4.63 17.99
CA ARG A 388 -2.30 5.41 17.88
C ARG A 388 -2.40 6.68 17.02
N HIS A 389 -3.38 6.74 16.12
CA HIS A 389 -3.61 7.89 15.24
C HIS A 389 -4.71 8.84 15.72
N LYS A 390 -5.32 8.56 16.90
CA LYS A 390 -6.23 9.50 17.55
C LYS A 390 -5.47 10.78 17.88
N VAL A 391 -6.09 11.94 17.64
CA VAL A 391 -5.53 13.25 17.95
C VAL A 391 -6.60 14.18 18.50
N ARG A 392 -6.17 15.13 19.33
CA ARG A 392 -6.91 16.33 19.68
C ARG A 392 -6.10 17.53 19.20
N VAL A 393 -6.70 18.36 18.34
CA VAL A 393 -6.08 19.55 17.78
C VAL A 393 -6.71 20.79 18.38
N GLU A 394 -5.90 21.74 18.80
CA GLU A 394 -6.32 23.04 19.30
C GLU A 394 -5.64 24.14 18.49
N VAL A 395 -6.41 25.05 17.89
CA VAL A 395 -5.91 26.26 17.26
C VAL A 395 -6.18 27.43 18.19
N GLN A 396 -5.14 28.03 18.74
CA GLN A 396 -5.21 29.21 19.57
C GLN A 396 -4.99 30.45 18.69
N PHE A 397 -5.90 31.39 18.76
CA PHE A 397 -5.86 32.64 18.03
C PHE A 397 -5.32 33.78 18.88
N ARG A 398 -4.80 34.83 18.24
CA ARG A 398 -4.22 36.01 18.90
C ARG A 398 -5.26 36.82 19.68
N ASP A 399 -6.56 36.66 19.40
CA ASP A 399 -7.66 37.28 20.15
C ASP A 399 -7.97 36.50 21.44
N GLY A 400 -7.21 35.42 21.72
CA GLY A 400 -7.40 34.55 22.89
C GLY A 400 -8.45 33.45 22.70
N SER A 401 -9.18 33.44 21.60
CA SER A 401 -10.13 32.36 21.29
C SER A 401 -9.41 31.06 20.91
N VAL A 402 -10.09 29.92 21.11
CA VAL A 402 -9.54 28.58 20.83
C VAL A 402 -10.57 27.72 20.13
N GLU A 403 -10.22 27.16 19.00
CA GLU A 403 -10.99 26.11 18.30
C GLU A 403 -10.36 24.75 18.58
N ARG A 404 -11.23 23.74 18.76
CA ARG A 404 -10.80 22.36 19.07
C ARG A 404 -11.50 21.35 18.20
N GLU A 405 -10.75 20.29 17.86
CA GLU A 405 -11.29 19.12 17.17
C GLU A 405 -10.61 17.85 17.67
N THR A 406 -11.39 16.78 17.79
CA THR A 406 -10.89 15.45 18.16
C THR A 406 -11.29 14.45 17.08
N ARG A 407 -10.31 13.74 16.55
CA ARG A 407 -10.55 12.70 15.57
C ARG A 407 -9.91 11.38 15.99
N GLU A 408 -10.67 10.29 15.82
CA GLU A 408 -10.22 8.92 16.16
C GLU A 408 -9.34 8.34 15.04
N ALA A 409 -9.68 8.60 13.80
CA ALA A 409 -9.04 8.04 12.62
C ALA A 409 -9.15 8.96 11.39
N PRO A 410 -8.23 8.87 10.42
CA PRO A 410 -8.28 9.69 9.22
C PRO A 410 -9.34 9.19 8.23
N ARG A 411 -9.77 10.07 7.34
CA ARG A 411 -10.56 9.73 6.16
C ARG A 411 -9.83 8.67 5.32
N GLY A 412 -10.56 7.70 4.81
CA GLY A 412 -10.02 6.60 4.00
C GLY A 412 -9.54 5.40 4.82
N SER A 413 -9.51 5.51 6.17
CA SER A 413 -9.18 4.38 7.04
C SER A 413 -10.30 3.33 7.09
N GLU A 414 -10.00 2.16 7.65
CA GLU A 414 -10.96 1.09 7.90
C GLU A 414 -12.07 1.48 8.90
N GLN A 415 -11.90 2.57 9.63
CA GLN A 415 -12.91 3.15 10.53
C GLN A 415 -13.72 4.26 9.86
N SER A 416 -13.26 4.78 8.74
CA SER A 416 -13.89 5.90 8.02
C SER A 416 -13.59 5.77 6.52
N PHE A 417 -14.26 4.81 5.86
CA PHE A 417 -14.08 4.58 4.43
C PHE A 417 -14.41 5.83 3.63
N ALA A 418 -13.58 6.11 2.64
CA ALA A 418 -13.87 7.12 1.64
C ALA A 418 -14.94 6.63 0.67
N SER A 419 -15.76 7.56 0.16
CA SER A 419 -16.75 7.25 -0.87
C SER A 419 -16.09 6.94 -2.22
N ALA A 420 -16.82 6.28 -3.11
CA ALA A 420 -16.37 6.06 -4.49
C ALA A 420 -16.08 7.40 -5.20
N HIS A 421 -16.87 8.45 -4.91
CA HIS A 421 -16.62 9.79 -5.43
C HIS A 421 -15.27 10.36 -4.96
N ASP A 422 -14.95 10.28 -3.66
CA ASP A 422 -13.66 10.76 -3.13
C ASP A 422 -12.47 10.06 -3.80
N ILE A 423 -12.60 8.75 -4.06
CA ILE A 423 -11.53 7.96 -4.66
C ILE A 423 -11.39 8.28 -6.15
N ALA A 424 -12.50 8.46 -6.86
CA ALA A 424 -12.50 8.91 -8.25
C ALA A 424 -11.89 10.31 -8.39
N GLU A 425 -12.19 11.24 -7.48
CA GLU A 425 -11.57 12.57 -7.46
C GLU A 425 -10.06 12.49 -7.19
N LYS A 426 -9.63 11.63 -6.26
CA LYS A 426 -8.20 11.36 -6.05
C LYS A 426 -7.53 10.82 -7.31
N PHE A 427 -8.17 9.86 -7.98
CA PHE A 427 -7.70 9.31 -9.25
C PHE A 427 -7.53 10.39 -10.32
N ARG A 428 -8.56 11.26 -10.52
CA ARG A 428 -8.49 12.37 -11.48
C ARG A 428 -7.36 13.33 -11.16
N LYS A 429 -7.18 13.70 -9.90
CA LYS A 429 -6.06 14.56 -9.46
C LYS A 429 -4.70 13.96 -9.81
N LEU A 430 -4.49 12.66 -9.56
CA LEU A 430 -3.24 11.97 -9.84
C LEU A 430 -2.92 11.87 -11.33
N THR A 431 -3.96 11.65 -12.14
CA THR A 431 -3.78 11.33 -13.56
C THR A 431 -3.96 12.54 -14.49
N LYS A 432 -4.32 13.72 -13.97
CA LYS A 432 -4.62 14.95 -14.75
C LYS A 432 -3.53 15.35 -15.73
N ALA A 433 -2.26 15.13 -15.39
CA ALA A 433 -1.12 15.48 -16.24
C ALA A 433 -0.79 14.41 -17.28
N ALA A 434 -1.27 13.18 -17.09
CA ALA A 434 -0.96 12.05 -17.95
C ALA A 434 -2.11 11.66 -18.87
N MET A 435 -3.37 11.86 -18.45
CA MET A 435 -4.56 11.38 -19.15
C MET A 435 -5.58 12.49 -19.40
N PRO A 436 -6.21 12.55 -20.61
CA PRO A 436 -7.37 13.40 -20.83
C PRO A 436 -8.57 12.95 -19.98
N ALA A 437 -9.44 13.90 -19.59
CA ALA A 437 -10.60 13.62 -18.73
C ALA A 437 -11.50 12.48 -19.24
N LYS A 438 -11.71 12.39 -20.56
CA LYS A 438 -12.48 11.28 -21.18
C LYS A 438 -11.86 9.91 -20.90
N GLN A 439 -10.54 9.78 -20.92
CA GLN A 439 -9.83 8.52 -20.61
C GLN A 439 -9.89 8.23 -19.11
N GLN A 440 -9.79 9.26 -18.27
CA GLN A 440 -9.94 9.11 -16.83
C GLN A 440 -11.33 8.54 -16.48
N ASP A 441 -12.39 9.11 -17.04
CA ASP A 441 -13.76 8.66 -16.80
C ASP A 441 -13.98 7.22 -17.31
N ALA A 442 -13.49 6.90 -18.51
CA ALA A 442 -13.58 5.55 -19.05
C ALA A 442 -12.85 4.51 -18.20
N LEU A 443 -11.69 4.85 -17.64
CA LEU A 443 -10.95 3.95 -16.74
C LEU A 443 -11.64 3.79 -15.39
N ILE A 444 -12.20 4.87 -14.82
CA ILE A 444 -13.01 4.79 -13.60
C ILE A 444 -14.20 3.85 -13.81
N ASP A 445 -14.96 4.04 -14.88
CA ASP A 445 -16.11 3.20 -15.21
C ASP A 445 -15.71 1.73 -15.42
N ALA A 446 -14.62 1.49 -16.15
CA ALA A 446 -14.11 0.13 -16.38
C ALA A 446 -13.69 -0.59 -15.09
N VAL A 447 -13.12 0.13 -14.11
CA VAL A 447 -12.79 -0.44 -12.79
C VAL A 447 -14.04 -0.73 -11.98
N LEU A 448 -14.98 0.22 -11.94
CA LEU A 448 -16.21 0.07 -11.16
C LEU A 448 -17.13 -1.03 -11.73
N ASP A 449 -17.12 -1.23 -13.04
CA ASP A 449 -17.89 -2.24 -13.75
C ASP A 449 -17.07 -3.51 -14.11
N LEU A 450 -15.92 -3.70 -13.48
CA LEU A 450 -14.96 -4.75 -13.85
C LEU A 450 -15.60 -6.16 -13.85
N ASP A 451 -16.44 -6.47 -12.88
CA ASP A 451 -17.15 -7.76 -12.82
C ASP A 451 -18.12 -8.03 -13.99
N LYS A 452 -18.44 -7.02 -14.78
CA LYS A 452 -19.26 -7.13 -15.99
C LYS A 452 -18.43 -7.37 -17.26
N LEU A 453 -17.12 -7.15 -17.19
CA LEU A 453 -16.24 -7.30 -18.34
C LEU A 453 -16.00 -8.80 -18.67
N PRO A 454 -16.21 -9.22 -19.91
CA PRO A 454 -15.91 -10.59 -20.33
C PRO A 454 -14.39 -10.87 -20.42
N ASP A 455 -13.57 -9.82 -20.56
CA ASP A 455 -12.12 -9.89 -20.64
C ASP A 455 -11.52 -8.67 -19.91
N SER A 456 -10.72 -8.93 -18.88
CA SER A 456 -10.07 -7.89 -18.07
C SER A 456 -9.03 -7.07 -18.85
N ARG A 457 -8.55 -7.55 -20.00
CA ARG A 457 -7.62 -6.81 -20.86
C ARG A 457 -8.23 -5.51 -21.37
N THR A 458 -9.56 -5.43 -21.51
CA THR A 458 -10.27 -4.18 -21.84
C THR A 458 -9.98 -3.06 -20.86
N LEU A 459 -9.87 -3.36 -19.55
CA LEU A 459 -9.42 -2.41 -18.53
C LEU A 459 -7.93 -2.07 -18.71
N ILE A 460 -7.11 -3.11 -18.90
CA ILE A 460 -5.65 -2.97 -18.91
C ILE A 460 -5.17 -2.10 -20.09
N GLU A 461 -5.81 -2.20 -21.23
CA GLU A 461 -5.51 -1.37 -22.41
C GLU A 461 -5.71 0.13 -22.14
N GLN A 462 -6.63 0.50 -21.25
CA GLN A 462 -6.88 1.89 -20.88
C GLN A 462 -5.81 2.49 -19.95
N LEU A 463 -4.94 1.66 -19.37
CA LEU A 463 -3.81 2.12 -18.53
C LEU A 463 -2.65 2.71 -19.36
N ARG A 464 -2.69 2.56 -20.68
CA ARG A 464 -1.68 3.11 -21.58
C ARG A 464 -1.97 4.58 -21.85
N VAL A 465 -0.91 5.37 -21.88
CA VAL A 465 -0.95 6.81 -22.18
C VAL A 465 -0.05 7.06 -23.38
N GLU A 466 -0.57 7.81 -24.37
CA GLU A 466 0.18 8.18 -25.59
C GLU A 466 1.28 9.22 -25.33
#